data_505f0234058a5605115275b27e9d7000
#
_entry.id   505f0234058a5605115275b27e9d7000
#
_cell.length_a   1.000
_cell.length_b   1.000
_cell.length_c   1.000
_cell.angle_alpha   90.00
_cell.angle_beta   90.00
_cell.angle_gamma   90.00
#
_symmetry.space_group_name_H-M   'P 1'
#
loop_
_entity.id
_entity.type
_entity.pdbx_description
1 polymer ?
#
loop_
_entity_poly.entity_id
_entity_poly.type
_entity_poly.pdbx_seq_one_letter_code
_entity_poly.pdbx_strand_id
1 'polypeptide(L)'
;MMRFFVFIGMICLFSACVREQYRRIEGKIYGTYYRITYEAKEDFSEKLKAEMEQVNASLSMFNPSSVVARWNRGESEEVDSLFMRMFQAAEKINPETKGALDITVAPLANAWG
;
A
#
# COMPACT_ATOMS: atom_id res chain seq x y z
N MET A 1 26.96 15.58 -51.00
CA MET A 1 26.72 14.26 -50.38
C MET A 1 27.27 14.18 -48.92
N MET A 2 28.45 14.68 -48.63
CA MET A 2 29.02 14.62 -47.26
C MET A 2 28.22 15.38 -46.18
N ARG A 3 27.54 16.45 -46.52
CA ARG A 3 26.66 17.23 -45.61
C ARG A 3 25.34 16.52 -45.27
N PHE A 4 24.87 15.62 -46.12
CA PHE A 4 23.65 14.83 -45.90
C PHE A 4 23.88 13.66 -44.91
N PHE A 5 25.06 13.05 -44.91
CA PHE A 5 25.45 11.98 -44.00
C PHE A 5 25.63 12.48 -42.58
N VAL A 6 26.11 13.70 -42.38
CA VAL A 6 26.28 14.32 -41.07
C VAL A 6 24.91 14.58 -40.43
N PHE A 7 23.90 14.96 -41.19
CA PHE A 7 22.51 15.19 -40.69
C PHE A 7 21.84 13.89 -40.25
N ILE A 8 22.02 12.81 -41.02
CA ILE A 8 21.46 11.48 -40.65
C ILE A 8 22.15 10.93 -39.38
N GLY A 9 23.45 11.10 -39.25
CA GLY A 9 24.17 10.70 -38.05
C GLY A 9 23.75 11.44 -36.77
N MET A 10 23.35 12.72 -36.93
CA MET A 10 22.92 13.54 -35.79
C MET A 10 21.49 13.20 -35.30
N ILE A 11 20.63 12.69 -36.17
CA ILE A 11 19.25 12.25 -35.82
C ILE A 11 19.29 10.94 -35.04
N CYS A 12 20.25 10.04 -35.30
CA CYS A 12 20.39 8.79 -34.57
C CYS A 12 20.86 8.95 -33.09
N LEU A 13 21.45 10.09 -32.76
CA LEU A 13 21.93 10.36 -31.40
C LEU A 13 20.80 10.79 -30.42
N PHE A 14 19.62 11.12 -30.94
CA PHE A 14 18.44 11.50 -30.13
C PHE A 14 17.53 10.32 -29.76
N SER A 15 17.82 9.10 -30.22
CA SER A 15 17.14 7.90 -29.74
C SER A 15 17.74 7.44 -28.41
N ALA A 16 17.79 8.34 -27.43
CA ALA A 16 18.03 7.96 -26.06
C ALA A 16 16.78 7.19 -25.59
N CYS A 17 16.82 5.87 -25.67
CA CYS A 17 15.83 5.03 -25.02
C CYS A 17 15.74 5.45 -23.56
N VAL A 18 14.63 6.06 -23.19
CA VAL A 18 14.26 6.25 -21.79
C VAL A 18 14.10 4.83 -21.22
N ARG A 19 15.11 4.36 -20.55
CA ARG A 19 15.08 3.02 -19.92
C ARG A 19 14.14 3.14 -18.72
N GLU A 20 12.95 2.57 -18.84
CA GLU A 20 12.04 2.41 -17.72
C GLU A 20 12.77 1.71 -16.57
N GLN A 21 12.79 2.33 -15.40
CA GLN A 21 13.51 1.81 -14.24
C GLN A 21 12.51 1.17 -13.29
N TYR A 22 12.26 -0.13 -13.49
CA TYR A 22 11.46 -0.91 -12.56
C TYR A 22 12.28 -1.29 -11.33
N ARG A 23 11.68 -1.07 -10.17
CA ARG A 23 12.20 -1.46 -8.87
C ARG A 23 11.27 -2.47 -8.24
N ARG A 24 11.83 -3.37 -7.45
CA ARG A 24 11.08 -4.41 -6.75
C ARG A 24 11.50 -4.46 -5.28
N ILE A 25 10.52 -4.50 -4.40
CA ILE A 25 10.70 -4.78 -2.99
C ILE A 25 9.83 -5.96 -2.57
N GLU A 26 10.33 -6.75 -1.64
CA GLU A 26 9.65 -7.93 -1.11
C GLU A 26 9.86 -8.00 0.40
N GLY A 27 8.91 -8.57 1.12
CA GLY A 27 9.01 -8.76 2.56
C GLY A 27 7.81 -9.46 3.17
N LYS A 28 7.71 -9.37 4.49
CA LYS A 28 6.59 -9.88 5.28
C LYS A 28 5.96 -8.74 6.06
N ILE A 29 4.64 -8.65 6.01
CA ILE A 29 3.86 -7.73 6.83
C ILE A 29 2.42 -8.24 6.89
N TYR A 30 1.63 -7.83 7.89
CA TYR A 30 0.23 -8.25 8.09
C TYR A 30 0.02 -9.77 8.14
N GLY A 31 1.00 -10.52 8.62
CA GLY A 31 0.94 -11.98 8.65
C GLY A 31 1.14 -12.67 7.30
N THR A 32 1.51 -11.94 6.24
CA THR A 32 1.68 -12.47 4.88
C THR A 32 2.93 -11.93 4.20
N TYR A 33 3.17 -12.37 2.95
CA TYR A 33 4.26 -11.87 2.12
C TYR A 33 3.73 -10.80 1.16
N TYR A 34 4.57 -9.80 0.87
CA TYR A 34 4.30 -8.82 -0.17
C TYR A 34 5.42 -8.77 -1.20
N ARG A 35 5.03 -8.38 -2.40
CA ARG A 35 5.94 -8.05 -3.51
C ARG A 35 5.37 -6.84 -4.22
N ILE A 36 6.13 -5.74 -4.24
CA ILE A 36 5.76 -4.49 -4.89
C ILE A 36 6.75 -4.23 -6.02
N THR A 37 6.24 -4.04 -7.22
CA THR A 37 7.02 -3.60 -8.37
C THR A 37 6.49 -2.23 -8.79
N TYR A 38 7.38 -1.25 -8.92
CA TYR A 38 7.03 0.11 -9.29
C TYR A 38 8.05 0.68 -10.26
N GLU A 39 7.61 1.62 -11.09
CA GLU A 39 8.45 2.36 -12.00
C GLU A 39 8.76 3.73 -11.39
N ALA A 40 10.03 3.98 -11.10
CA ALA A 40 10.48 5.28 -10.62
C ALA A 40 11.99 5.45 -10.80
N LYS A 41 12.41 6.70 -11.04
CA LYS A 41 13.84 7.06 -11.02
C LYS A 41 14.42 7.03 -9.62
N GLU A 42 13.63 7.47 -8.63
CA GLU A 42 13.99 7.45 -7.21
C GLU A 42 13.65 6.13 -6.55
N ASP A 43 14.38 5.80 -5.48
CA ASP A 43 14.09 4.65 -4.67
C ASP A 43 13.09 5.00 -3.56
N PHE A 44 11.89 4.47 -3.64
CA PHE A 44 10.83 4.65 -2.65
C PHE A 44 10.72 3.47 -1.67
N SER A 45 11.66 2.54 -1.68
CA SER A 45 11.59 1.31 -0.88
C SER A 45 11.36 1.59 0.60
N GLU A 46 12.14 2.51 1.18
CA GLU A 46 12.02 2.84 2.61
C GLU A 46 10.73 3.62 2.91
N LYS A 47 10.29 4.51 2.01
CA LYS A 47 9.02 5.22 2.17
C LYS A 47 7.83 4.25 2.12
N LEU A 48 7.84 3.31 1.17
CA LEU A 48 6.78 2.29 1.06
C LEU A 48 6.73 1.39 2.29
N LYS A 49 7.88 0.97 2.80
CA LYS A 49 7.95 0.18 4.04
C LYS A 49 7.42 0.96 5.24
N ALA A 50 7.80 2.24 5.37
CA ALA A 50 7.34 3.10 6.46
C ALA A 50 5.82 3.28 6.44
N GLU A 51 5.21 3.51 5.27
CA GLU A 51 3.75 3.61 5.12
C GLU A 51 3.05 2.30 5.48
N MET A 52 3.57 1.16 5.01
CA MET A 52 3.02 -0.15 5.38
C MET A 52 3.13 -0.41 6.88
N GLU A 53 4.22 0.01 7.52
CA GLU A 53 4.39 -0.16 8.97
C GLU A 53 3.44 0.74 9.77
N GLN A 54 3.14 1.96 9.32
CA GLN A 54 2.08 2.79 9.92
C GLN A 54 0.73 2.09 9.86
N VAL A 55 0.36 1.50 8.72
CA VAL A 55 -0.86 0.70 8.60
C VAL A 55 -0.83 -0.51 9.52
N ASN A 56 0.31 -1.20 9.63
CA ASN A 56 0.49 -2.34 10.53
C ASN A 56 0.30 -1.95 12.00
N ALA A 57 0.82 -0.81 12.41
CA ALA A 57 0.69 -0.30 13.77
C ALA A 57 -0.74 0.16 14.12
N SER A 58 -1.51 0.60 13.14
CA SER A 58 -2.88 1.08 13.34
C SER A 58 -3.92 -0.03 13.13
N LEU A 59 -3.91 -0.70 11.98
CA LEU A 59 -5.06 -1.46 11.47
C LEU A 59 -4.84 -2.99 11.41
N SER A 60 -3.64 -3.49 11.71
CA SER A 60 -3.37 -4.92 11.58
C SER A 60 -3.94 -5.71 12.76
N MET A 61 -4.83 -6.64 12.49
CA MET A 61 -5.31 -7.63 13.48
C MET A 61 -4.22 -8.63 13.87
N PHE A 62 -3.19 -8.81 13.06
CA PHE A 62 -2.06 -9.73 13.31
C PHE A 62 -0.96 -9.09 14.18
N ASN A 63 -1.02 -7.77 14.38
CA ASN A 63 -0.16 -7.06 15.30
C ASN A 63 -0.88 -6.82 16.63
N PRO A 64 -0.54 -7.53 17.72
CA PRO A 64 -1.24 -7.41 18.98
C PRO A 64 -1.13 -6.02 19.62
N SER A 65 -0.13 -5.23 19.23
CA SER A 65 0.09 -3.86 19.70
C SER A 65 -0.62 -2.79 18.85
N SER A 66 -1.28 -3.18 17.76
CA SER A 66 -1.97 -2.23 16.89
C SER A 66 -3.15 -1.54 17.60
N VAL A 67 -3.55 -0.38 17.08
CA VAL A 67 -4.70 0.37 17.59
C VAL A 67 -5.96 -0.50 17.53
N VAL A 68 -6.25 -1.13 16.39
CA VAL A 68 -7.44 -1.96 16.21
C VAL A 68 -7.43 -3.19 17.13
N ALA A 69 -6.28 -3.82 17.34
CA ALA A 69 -6.19 -4.99 18.20
C ALA A 69 -6.41 -4.63 19.68
N ARG A 70 -5.86 -3.53 20.17
CA ARG A 70 -6.10 -3.01 21.51
C ARG A 70 -7.55 -2.58 21.74
N TRP A 71 -8.12 -1.89 20.74
CA TRP A 71 -9.54 -1.52 20.73
C TRP A 71 -10.44 -2.75 20.85
N ASN A 72 -10.22 -3.76 20.04
CA ASN A 72 -11.02 -4.99 20.06
C ASN A 72 -10.93 -5.77 21.36
N ARG A 73 -9.84 -5.61 22.12
CA ARG A 73 -9.68 -6.21 23.47
C ARG A 73 -10.20 -5.31 24.60
N GLY A 74 -10.69 -4.11 24.28
CA GLY A 74 -11.14 -3.14 25.29
C GLY A 74 -10.01 -2.54 26.13
N GLU A 75 -8.76 -2.60 25.65
CA GLU A 75 -7.58 -2.09 26.36
C GLU A 75 -7.36 -0.60 26.18
N SER A 76 -7.92 -0.02 25.12
CA SER A 76 -7.81 1.41 24.82
C SER A 76 -9.04 1.89 24.05
N GLU A 77 -9.51 3.08 24.41
CA GLU A 77 -10.54 3.81 23.66
C GLU A 77 -9.91 4.85 22.71
N GLU A 78 -8.59 5.04 22.78
CA GLU A 78 -7.87 5.96 21.91
C GLU A 78 -7.65 5.34 20.53
N VAL A 79 -8.04 6.11 19.51
CA VAL A 79 -7.87 5.74 18.10
C VAL A 79 -7.07 6.81 17.38
N ASP A 80 -6.30 6.39 16.37
CA ASP A 80 -5.52 7.29 15.54
C ASP A 80 -6.29 7.77 14.29
N SER A 81 -5.69 8.69 13.55
CA SER A 81 -6.32 9.27 12.35
C SER A 81 -6.50 8.25 11.23
N LEU A 82 -5.66 7.23 11.16
CA LEU A 82 -5.74 6.18 10.14
C LEU A 82 -6.92 5.25 10.43
N PHE A 83 -7.09 4.85 11.69
CA PHE A 83 -8.26 4.10 12.16
C PHE A 83 -9.55 4.88 11.85
N MET A 84 -9.62 6.17 12.21
CA MET A 84 -10.81 6.99 11.97
C MET A 84 -11.15 7.11 10.48
N ARG A 85 -10.18 7.31 9.61
CA ARG A 85 -10.41 7.36 8.16
C ARG A 85 -10.96 6.04 7.62
N MET A 86 -10.38 4.92 8.07
CA MET A 86 -10.85 3.59 7.68
C MET A 86 -12.29 3.35 8.16
N PHE A 87 -12.57 3.68 9.42
CA PHE A 87 -13.91 3.52 10.02
C PHE A 87 -14.96 4.34 9.27
N GLN A 88 -14.69 5.62 9.01
CA GLN A 88 -15.60 6.49 8.26
C GLN A 88 -15.83 6.00 6.82
N ALA A 89 -14.79 5.50 6.16
CA ALA A 89 -14.93 4.90 4.83
C ALA A 89 -15.84 3.67 4.86
N ALA A 90 -15.64 2.78 5.83
CA ALA A 90 -16.46 1.58 6.00
C ALA A 90 -17.93 1.91 6.34
N GLU A 91 -18.15 2.88 7.23
CA GLU A 91 -19.49 3.35 7.59
C GLU A 91 -20.25 3.91 6.39
N LYS A 92 -19.56 4.60 5.48
CA LYS A 92 -20.16 5.08 4.22
C LYS A 92 -20.46 3.94 3.25
N ILE A 93 -19.56 2.98 3.08
CA ILE A 93 -19.69 1.90 2.09
C ILE A 93 -20.70 0.83 2.53
N ASN A 94 -20.85 0.60 3.85
CA ASN A 94 -21.75 -0.42 4.36
C ASN A 94 -23.18 -0.30 3.80
N PRO A 95 -23.88 0.85 3.87
CA PRO A 95 -25.22 1.00 3.30
C PRO A 95 -25.23 0.96 1.76
N GLU A 96 -24.19 1.48 1.10
CA GLU A 96 -24.08 1.45 -0.36
C GLU A 96 -24.00 0.01 -0.89
N THR A 97 -23.39 -0.89 -0.13
CA THR A 97 -23.27 -2.32 -0.44
C THR A 97 -24.38 -3.18 0.17
N LYS A 98 -25.39 -2.56 0.79
CA LYS A 98 -26.47 -3.23 1.52
C LYS A 98 -25.95 -4.21 2.59
N GLY A 99 -24.89 -3.81 3.28
CA GLY A 99 -24.26 -4.61 4.34
C GLY A 99 -23.28 -5.69 3.83
N ALA A 100 -22.96 -5.74 2.54
CA ALA A 100 -21.97 -6.71 2.02
C ALA A 100 -20.56 -6.42 2.53
N LEU A 101 -20.24 -5.14 2.81
CA LEU A 101 -19.05 -4.75 3.56
C LEU A 101 -19.45 -4.44 5.01
N ASP A 102 -19.00 -5.26 5.94
CA ASP A 102 -19.16 -5.03 7.38
C ASP A 102 -17.84 -5.28 8.09
N ILE A 103 -17.24 -4.22 8.64
CA ILE A 103 -15.96 -4.30 9.37
C ILE A 103 -16.13 -4.83 10.80
N THR A 104 -17.36 -4.99 11.29
CA THR A 104 -17.63 -5.50 12.64
C THR A 104 -17.77 -7.02 12.70
N VAL A 105 -17.52 -7.72 11.60
CA VAL A 105 -17.70 -9.17 11.46
C VAL A 105 -16.64 -10.00 12.22
N ALA A 106 -15.57 -9.40 12.71
CA ALA A 106 -14.47 -10.11 13.36
C ALA A 106 -14.89 -11.07 14.50
N PRO A 107 -15.83 -10.74 15.40
CA PRO A 107 -16.32 -11.67 16.42
C PRO A 107 -16.95 -12.92 15.82
N LEU A 108 -17.69 -12.80 14.71
CA LEU A 108 -18.29 -13.94 14.00
C LEU A 108 -17.22 -14.80 13.34
N ALA A 109 -16.26 -14.17 12.65
CA ALA A 109 -15.14 -14.89 12.02
C ALA A 109 -14.34 -15.67 13.06
N ASN A 110 -14.05 -15.08 14.23
CA ASN A 110 -13.34 -15.76 15.31
C ASN A 110 -14.13 -16.92 15.95
N ALA A 111 -15.46 -16.85 15.95
CA ALA A 111 -16.31 -17.92 16.46
C ALA A 111 -16.40 -19.14 15.51
N TRP A 112 -16.12 -18.93 14.23
CA TRP A 112 -16.15 -19.99 13.21
C TRP A 112 -14.79 -20.67 12.99
N GLY A 113 -13.69 -20.12 13.55
CA GLY A 113 -12.31 -20.60 13.46
C GLY A 113 -11.58 -19.97 12.30
#